data_1b9826de654f6b5d628fad97009ca877
#
_entry.id   1b9826de654f6b5d628fad97009ca877
#
_cell.length_a   1.000
_cell.length_b   1.000
_cell.length_c   1.000
_cell.angle_alpha   90.00
_cell.angle_beta   90.00
_cell.angle_gamma   90.00
#
_symmetry.space_group_name_H-M   'P 1'
#
loop_
_entity.id
_entity.type
_entity.pdbx_description
1 polymer ?
#
loop_
_entity_poly.entity_id
_entity_poly.type
_entity_poly.pdbx_seq_one_letter_code
_entity_poly.pdbx_strand_id
1 'polypeptide(L)'
;PGIFINGYFSAAPNTIGSLSRTLTLDYTETGNPGNNIVTLARKAGYETWWISNQGSLGQHDTLISVIAANADKKHFLKEGSSSSLRIDDEDMLQYVREAVNSSSPKVIFIHMLGSHTNPCDRLFNDAQPFRELFGNKVSCYLSTLLKLDRFLQAIYNMTTEHGDDFAMLYFSDHGQSVSSDSTPVHHAPGLRSGYDVPLMMMASDITEHHLNHVHISARRFPEIFQWITGIQTKNLPLSFSLLQNDFAESVSVFNGERDVPVMSLPEEPILTGNAESEK
;
A
#
# COMPACT_ATOMS: atom_id res chain seq x y z
N PRO A 1 14.00 8.37 11.18
CA PRO A 1 13.22 9.56 10.87
C PRO A 1 12.17 9.26 9.81
N GLY A 2 11.04 9.96 9.84
CA GLY A 2 9.95 9.73 8.91
C GLY A 2 8.62 10.27 9.43
N ILE A 3 7.60 10.24 8.58
CA ILE A 3 6.23 10.63 8.90
C ILE A 3 5.38 9.35 8.96
N PHE A 4 4.65 9.17 10.05
CA PHE A 4 3.61 8.16 10.19
C PHE A 4 2.26 8.85 10.36
N ILE A 5 1.29 8.46 9.55
CA ILE A 5 -0.08 8.95 9.63
C ILE A 5 -0.93 7.86 10.29
N ASN A 6 -1.47 8.19 11.44
CA ASN A 6 -2.49 7.39 12.13
C ASN A 6 -3.87 7.95 11.77
N GLY A 7 -4.65 7.17 11.02
CA GLY A 7 -5.95 7.58 10.48
C GLY A 7 -5.96 7.76 8.96
N TYR A 8 -5.08 7.06 8.23
CA TYR A 8 -5.21 6.93 6.79
C TYR A 8 -6.16 5.77 6.45
N PHE A 9 -7.17 6.07 5.67
CA PHE A 9 -8.22 5.10 5.33
C PHE A 9 -8.20 4.75 3.85
N SER A 10 -8.07 3.47 3.55
CA SER A 10 -8.17 2.94 2.18
C SER A 10 -9.52 3.27 1.56
N ALA A 11 -9.57 3.39 0.24
CA ALA A 11 -10.77 3.82 -0.46
C ALA A 11 -11.84 2.72 -0.58
N ALA A 12 -11.44 1.43 -0.45
CA ALA A 12 -12.32 0.26 -0.51
C ALA A 12 -11.67 -0.94 0.21
N PRO A 13 -12.41 -2.03 0.50
CA PRO A 13 -11.93 -3.15 1.30
C PRO A 13 -11.24 -4.25 0.47
N ASN A 14 -10.85 -3.96 -0.76
CA ASN A 14 -10.16 -4.88 -1.66
C ASN A 14 -9.26 -4.12 -2.64
N THR A 15 -8.27 -4.79 -3.20
CA THR A 15 -7.23 -4.22 -4.05
C THR A 15 -7.80 -3.45 -5.25
N ILE A 16 -8.67 -4.06 -6.05
CA ILE A 16 -9.20 -3.42 -7.26
C ILE A 16 -10.00 -2.17 -6.91
N GLY A 17 -10.92 -2.29 -5.96
CA GLY A 17 -11.76 -1.18 -5.54
C GLY A 17 -10.97 -0.02 -4.94
N SER A 18 -9.96 -0.33 -4.11
CA SER A 18 -9.15 0.67 -3.43
C SER A 18 -8.15 1.32 -4.38
N LEU A 19 -7.26 0.55 -5.02
CA LEU A 19 -6.22 1.13 -5.86
C LEU A 19 -6.77 1.87 -7.08
N SER A 20 -7.91 1.45 -7.63
CA SER A 20 -8.58 2.21 -8.69
C SER A 20 -8.93 3.63 -8.26
N ARG A 21 -9.42 3.78 -7.03
CA ARG A 21 -9.81 5.08 -6.44
C ARG A 21 -8.62 5.88 -5.91
N THR A 22 -7.56 5.19 -5.54
CA THR A 22 -6.34 5.78 -4.97
C THR A 22 -5.40 6.32 -6.05
N LEU A 23 -5.23 5.59 -7.16
CA LEU A 23 -4.21 5.90 -8.16
C LEU A 23 -4.72 6.75 -9.33
N THR A 24 -6.05 6.91 -9.49
CA THR A 24 -6.62 7.78 -10.53
C THR A 24 -6.81 9.20 -10.01
N LEU A 25 -6.66 10.19 -10.89
CA LEU A 25 -6.75 11.61 -10.51
C LEU A 25 -8.19 12.07 -10.27
N ASP A 26 -9.15 11.43 -10.94
CA ASP A 26 -10.58 11.73 -10.90
C ASP A 26 -11.39 10.44 -11.09
N TYR A 27 -11.35 9.56 -10.08
CA TYR A 27 -12.01 8.27 -10.19
C TYR A 27 -13.51 8.42 -10.40
N THR A 28 -14.00 7.87 -11.51
CA THR A 28 -15.41 7.56 -11.75
C THR A 28 -15.51 6.14 -12.34
N GLU A 29 -16.63 5.46 -12.17
CA GLU A 29 -16.83 4.09 -12.67
C GLU A 29 -16.66 3.99 -14.21
N THR A 30 -16.91 5.08 -14.91
CA THR A 30 -16.78 5.21 -16.38
C THR A 30 -15.60 6.08 -16.78
N GLY A 31 -14.73 6.44 -15.83
CA GLY A 31 -13.61 7.35 -16.04
C GLY A 31 -12.51 6.77 -16.91
N ASN A 32 -11.62 7.65 -17.36
CA ASN A 32 -10.46 7.26 -18.15
C ASN A 32 -9.35 6.68 -17.26
N PRO A 33 -9.06 5.37 -17.29
CA PRO A 33 -7.99 4.78 -16.48
C PRO A 33 -6.59 5.30 -16.85
N GLY A 34 -6.42 5.97 -18.00
CA GLY A 34 -5.19 6.66 -18.37
C GLY A 34 -4.94 7.94 -17.58
N ASN A 35 -5.96 8.47 -16.86
CA ASN A 35 -5.81 9.65 -16.01
C ASN A 35 -5.40 9.23 -14.59
N ASN A 36 -4.14 8.84 -14.43
CA ASN A 36 -3.60 8.27 -13.20
C ASN A 36 -2.21 8.84 -12.87
N ILE A 37 -1.74 8.56 -11.66
CA ILE A 37 -0.45 9.08 -11.16
C ILE A 37 0.77 8.57 -11.94
N VAL A 38 0.71 7.37 -12.55
CA VAL A 38 1.80 6.85 -13.41
C VAL A 38 1.92 7.70 -14.67
N THR A 39 0.79 7.93 -15.33
CA THR A 39 0.73 8.82 -16.50
C THR A 39 1.14 10.25 -16.15
N LEU A 40 0.76 10.72 -14.96
CA LEU A 40 1.13 12.05 -14.47
C LEU A 40 2.65 12.16 -14.30
N ALA A 41 3.28 11.22 -13.62
CA ALA A 41 4.73 11.18 -13.42
C ALA A 41 5.48 11.16 -14.76
N ARG A 42 5.06 10.29 -15.68
CA ARG A 42 5.67 10.20 -17.01
C ARG A 42 5.55 11.49 -17.81
N LYS A 43 4.38 12.14 -17.80
CA LYS A 43 4.16 13.44 -18.47
C LYS A 43 4.98 14.57 -17.86
N ALA A 44 5.30 14.47 -16.57
CA ALA A 44 6.18 15.41 -15.88
C ALA A 44 7.68 15.18 -16.15
N GLY A 45 8.04 14.14 -16.91
CA GLY A 45 9.42 13.85 -17.30
C GLY A 45 10.16 12.86 -16.41
N TYR A 46 9.47 12.22 -15.45
CA TYR A 46 10.05 11.13 -14.67
C TYR A 46 10.08 9.83 -15.47
N GLU A 47 11.17 9.05 -15.37
CA GLU A 47 11.19 7.65 -15.78
C GLU A 47 10.30 6.86 -14.82
N THR A 48 9.30 6.15 -15.34
CA THR A 48 8.34 5.44 -14.52
C THR A 48 8.55 3.94 -14.56
N TRP A 49 8.64 3.33 -13.36
CA TRP A 49 8.80 1.89 -13.18
C TRP A 49 7.58 1.32 -12.46
N TRP A 50 7.12 0.15 -12.93
CA TRP A 50 6.12 -0.65 -12.23
C TRP A 50 6.65 -2.04 -11.98
N ILE A 51 6.84 -2.39 -10.70
CA ILE A 51 7.40 -3.68 -10.26
C ILE A 51 6.32 -4.37 -9.42
N SER A 52 5.85 -5.54 -9.84
CA SER A 52 4.68 -6.18 -9.24
C SER A 52 4.87 -7.67 -9.02
N ASN A 53 4.55 -8.15 -7.82
CA ASN A 53 4.36 -9.56 -7.52
C ASN A 53 2.89 -10.01 -7.68
N GLN A 54 2.03 -9.14 -8.22
CA GLN A 54 0.70 -9.53 -8.67
C GLN A 54 0.72 -9.67 -10.20
N GLY A 55 -0.05 -10.66 -10.73
CA GLY A 55 0.02 -10.97 -12.16
C GLY A 55 -0.59 -9.89 -13.04
N SER A 56 -0.08 -9.78 -14.26
CA SER A 56 -0.80 -9.17 -15.36
C SER A 56 -1.81 -10.19 -15.91
N LEU A 57 -3.08 -9.82 -16.02
CA LEU A 57 -4.15 -10.78 -16.34
C LEU A 57 -4.40 -10.98 -17.84
N GLY A 58 -3.66 -10.27 -18.71
CA GLY A 58 -3.82 -10.35 -20.17
C GLY A 58 -5.20 -9.89 -20.61
N GLN A 59 -5.98 -10.77 -21.26
CA GLN A 59 -7.32 -10.41 -21.76
C GLN A 59 -8.35 -10.07 -20.66
N HIS A 60 -8.04 -10.32 -19.40
CA HIS A 60 -8.87 -10.02 -18.24
C HIS A 60 -8.18 -9.00 -17.33
N ASP A 61 -7.47 -8.03 -17.93
CA ASP A 61 -6.74 -7.01 -17.18
C ASP A 61 -7.66 -6.28 -16.21
N THR A 62 -7.22 -6.23 -14.97
CA THR A 62 -7.85 -5.35 -13.97
C THR A 62 -7.48 -3.90 -14.27
N LEU A 63 -8.25 -2.96 -13.71
CA LEU A 63 -7.92 -1.53 -13.82
C LEU A 63 -6.48 -1.24 -13.34
N ILE A 64 -5.96 -2.02 -12.39
CA ILE A 64 -4.59 -1.87 -11.89
C ILE A 64 -3.56 -2.23 -12.95
N SER A 65 -3.77 -3.32 -13.70
CA SER A 65 -2.90 -3.68 -14.84
C SER A 65 -2.92 -2.61 -15.93
N VAL A 66 -4.08 -1.99 -16.17
CA VAL A 66 -4.22 -0.88 -17.13
C VAL A 66 -3.45 0.36 -16.66
N ILE A 67 -3.49 0.67 -15.35
CA ILE A 67 -2.68 1.75 -14.76
C ILE A 67 -1.19 1.42 -14.90
N ALA A 68 -0.79 0.21 -14.54
CA ALA A 68 0.58 -0.28 -14.65
C ALA A 68 1.14 -0.23 -16.08
N ALA A 69 0.27 -0.49 -17.08
CA ALA A 69 0.64 -0.45 -18.49
C ALA A 69 1.15 0.92 -18.96
N ASN A 70 0.83 2.00 -18.22
CA ASN A 70 1.30 3.35 -18.53
C ASN A 70 2.75 3.62 -18.09
N ALA A 71 3.37 2.75 -17.29
CA ALA A 71 4.77 2.89 -16.91
C ALA A 71 5.71 2.64 -18.09
N ASP A 72 6.88 3.30 -18.10
CA ASP A 72 7.91 3.12 -19.13
C ASP A 72 8.55 1.74 -19.02
N LYS A 73 8.84 1.29 -17.79
CA LYS A 73 9.40 -0.03 -17.50
C LYS A 73 8.48 -0.82 -16.56
N LYS A 74 8.27 -2.09 -16.89
CA LYS A 74 7.33 -2.96 -16.19
C LYS A 74 7.93 -4.32 -15.94
N HIS A 75 7.89 -4.77 -14.68
CA HIS A 75 8.32 -6.09 -14.24
C HIS A 75 7.20 -6.74 -13.45
N PHE A 76 6.52 -7.70 -14.07
CA PHE A 76 5.56 -8.56 -13.40
C PHE A 76 6.22 -9.90 -13.12
N LEU A 77 6.30 -10.30 -11.85
CA LEU A 77 6.89 -11.58 -11.45
C LEU A 77 6.01 -12.78 -11.83
N LYS A 78 4.73 -12.52 -12.15
CA LYS A 78 3.76 -13.54 -12.57
C LYS A 78 3.15 -13.17 -13.90
N GLU A 79 2.98 -14.16 -14.77
CA GLU A 79 2.19 -14.03 -15.98
C GLU A 79 0.77 -14.54 -15.73
N GLY A 80 -0.22 -13.77 -16.16
CA GLY A 80 -1.63 -14.11 -16.03
C GLY A 80 -2.14 -14.13 -14.58
N SER A 81 -3.32 -14.76 -14.38
CA SER A 81 -3.98 -14.92 -13.08
C SER A 81 -3.46 -16.10 -12.24
N SER A 82 -2.27 -16.62 -12.53
CA SER A 82 -1.74 -17.82 -11.88
C SER A 82 -1.56 -17.60 -10.37
N SER A 83 -2.63 -17.86 -9.61
CA SER A 83 -2.62 -17.90 -8.15
C SER A 83 -1.78 -19.06 -7.58
N SER A 84 -1.41 -20.02 -8.43
CA SER A 84 -0.65 -21.21 -8.05
C SER A 84 0.86 -20.96 -7.89
N LEU A 85 1.41 -19.91 -8.51
CA LEU A 85 2.82 -19.57 -8.36
C LEU A 85 3.05 -18.80 -7.06
N ARG A 86 3.74 -19.46 -6.13
CA ARG A 86 4.25 -18.83 -4.91
C ARG A 86 5.58 -18.15 -5.26
N ILE A 87 5.56 -16.83 -5.38
CA ILE A 87 6.74 -15.99 -5.59
C ILE A 87 6.85 -15.06 -4.40
N ASP A 88 8.07 -14.89 -3.89
CA ASP A 88 8.34 -14.02 -2.75
C ASP A 88 8.35 -12.55 -3.19
N ASP A 89 7.83 -11.64 -2.34
CA ASP A 89 7.94 -10.21 -2.60
C ASP A 89 9.42 -9.75 -2.62
N GLU A 90 10.29 -10.44 -1.89
CA GLU A 90 11.74 -10.16 -1.90
C GLU A 90 12.38 -10.34 -3.28
N ASP A 91 11.79 -11.18 -4.15
CA ASP A 91 12.25 -11.34 -5.53
C ASP A 91 12.08 -10.06 -6.37
N MET A 92 11.29 -9.08 -5.92
CA MET A 92 11.21 -7.76 -6.56
C MET A 92 12.44 -6.90 -6.32
N LEU A 93 13.21 -7.14 -5.25
CA LEU A 93 14.34 -6.28 -4.85
C LEU A 93 15.42 -6.15 -5.93
N GLN A 94 15.61 -7.16 -6.78
CA GLN A 94 16.55 -7.07 -7.91
C GLN A 94 16.13 -6.00 -8.93
N TYR A 95 14.84 -5.89 -9.22
CA TYR A 95 14.28 -4.89 -10.16
C TYR A 95 14.22 -3.50 -9.50
N VAL A 96 13.98 -3.45 -8.19
CA VAL A 96 14.06 -2.20 -7.43
C VAL A 96 15.48 -1.66 -7.48
N ARG A 97 16.50 -2.51 -7.31
CA ARG A 97 17.91 -2.12 -7.42
C ARG A 97 18.25 -1.62 -8.83
N GLU A 98 17.74 -2.27 -9.87
CA GLU A 98 17.89 -1.81 -11.25
C GLU A 98 17.28 -0.41 -11.44
N ALA A 99 16.07 -0.21 -10.93
CA ALA A 99 15.37 1.07 -11.02
C ALA A 99 16.11 2.17 -10.24
N VAL A 100 16.55 1.90 -9.00
CA VAL A 100 17.31 2.86 -8.17
C VAL A 100 18.59 3.29 -8.88
N ASN A 101 19.30 2.38 -9.55
CA ASN A 101 20.53 2.66 -10.27
C ASN A 101 20.36 3.36 -11.62
N SER A 102 19.12 3.61 -12.08
CA SER A 102 18.89 4.44 -13.27
C SER A 102 19.36 5.86 -13.01
N SER A 103 19.98 6.49 -14.01
CA SER A 103 20.51 7.85 -13.90
C SER A 103 19.46 8.96 -14.04
N SER A 104 18.22 8.62 -14.47
CA SER A 104 17.15 9.58 -14.66
C SER A 104 16.38 9.85 -13.37
N PRO A 105 15.80 11.04 -13.17
CA PRO A 105 14.76 11.25 -12.17
C PRO A 105 13.62 10.24 -12.41
N LYS A 106 13.21 9.54 -11.36
CA LYS A 106 12.32 8.38 -11.50
C LYS A 106 11.23 8.32 -10.46
N VAL A 107 10.14 7.62 -10.80
CA VAL A 107 9.11 7.18 -9.85
C VAL A 107 8.97 5.67 -9.98
N ILE A 108 9.16 4.97 -8.86
CA ILE A 108 9.12 3.51 -8.79
C ILE A 108 7.87 3.09 -8.04
N PHE A 109 6.94 2.43 -8.72
CA PHE A 109 5.75 1.84 -8.13
C PHE A 109 6.03 0.37 -7.82
N ILE A 110 5.96 -0.01 -6.54
CA ILE A 110 6.21 -1.38 -6.08
C ILE A 110 4.88 -1.94 -5.58
N HIS A 111 4.35 -2.94 -6.28
CA HIS A 111 3.06 -3.54 -6.02
C HIS A 111 3.22 -4.95 -5.46
N MET A 112 3.22 -5.03 -4.14
CA MET A 112 3.45 -6.26 -3.38
C MET A 112 2.23 -7.16 -3.36
N LEU A 113 2.43 -8.43 -3.07
CA LEU A 113 1.38 -9.34 -2.63
C LEU A 113 1.12 -9.19 -1.12
N GLY A 114 2.17 -8.88 -0.36
CA GLY A 114 2.09 -8.55 1.06
C GLY A 114 1.47 -9.66 1.91
N SER A 115 0.64 -9.25 2.87
CA SER A 115 -0.07 -10.13 3.81
C SER A 115 -1.42 -10.65 3.26
N HIS A 116 -1.55 -10.81 1.93
CA HIS A 116 -2.78 -11.30 1.28
C HIS A 116 -3.33 -12.57 1.94
N THR A 117 -4.59 -12.86 1.72
CA THR A 117 -5.27 -14.05 2.29
C THR A 117 -4.41 -15.31 2.22
N ASN A 118 -4.41 -16.14 3.26
CA ASN A 118 -3.47 -17.21 3.54
C ASN A 118 -2.04 -16.72 3.83
N PRO A 119 -1.85 -15.92 4.88
CA PRO A 119 -0.55 -15.30 5.17
C PRO A 119 0.58 -16.31 5.40
N CYS A 120 0.27 -17.55 5.84
CA CYS A 120 1.29 -18.60 5.98
C CYS A 120 1.97 -18.94 4.66
N ASP A 121 1.25 -18.80 3.54
CA ASP A 121 1.82 -19.02 2.20
C ASP A 121 2.79 -17.91 1.76
N ARG A 122 2.85 -16.81 2.49
CA ARG A 122 3.70 -15.64 2.21
C ARG A 122 5.03 -15.68 2.94
N LEU A 123 5.17 -16.56 3.93
CA LEU A 123 6.37 -16.62 4.77
C LEU A 123 7.51 -17.42 4.17
N PHE A 124 7.21 -18.35 3.24
CA PHE A 124 8.20 -19.27 2.68
C PHE A 124 8.97 -20.00 3.80
N ASN A 125 10.20 -19.59 4.09
CA ASN A 125 11.04 -20.13 5.17
C ASN A 125 11.23 -19.16 6.35
N ASP A 126 10.46 -18.07 6.37
CA ASP A 126 10.56 -17.08 7.44
C ASP A 126 10.10 -17.63 8.80
N ALA A 127 10.74 -17.15 9.85
CA ALA A 127 10.37 -17.49 11.23
C ALA A 127 8.96 -16.99 11.57
N GLN A 128 8.28 -17.70 12.47
CA GLN A 128 6.96 -17.38 13.00
C GLN A 128 7.06 -17.13 14.54
N PRO A 129 7.63 -16.00 14.96
CA PRO A 129 7.92 -15.77 16.38
C PRO A 129 6.67 -15.62 17.26
N PHE A 130 5.50 -15.42 16.66
CA PHE A 130 4.23 -15.21 17.39
C PHE A 130 3.38 -16.48 17.55
N ARG A 131 3.87 -17.64 17.12
CA ARG A 131 3.07 -18.87 17.02
C ARG A 131 2.51 -19.34 18.35
N GLU A 132 3.27 -19.18 19.42
CA GLU A 132 2.86 -19.58 20.77
C GLU A 132 1.82 -18.62 21.37
N LEU A 133 1.79 -17.36 20.91
CA LEU A 133 0.92 -16.33 21.45
C LEU A 133 -0.47 -16.30 20.81
N PHE A 134 -0.57 -16.54 19.49
CA PHE A 134 -1.79 -16.25 18.72
C PHE A 134 -2.30 -17.41 17.86
N GLY A 135 -1.70 -18.57 17.92
CA GLY A 135 -2.04 -19.67 16.99
C GLY A 135 -1.54 -19.41 15.56
N ASN A 136 -1.70 -20.42 14.70
CA ASN A 136 -0.92 -20.48 13.45
C ASN A 136 -1.21 -19.34 12.44
N LYS A 137 -2.47 -19.09 12.09
CA LYS A 137 -2.81 -18.14 11.01
C LYS A 137 -2.56 -16.68 11.40
N VAL A 138 -2.89 -16.31 12.64
CA VAL A 138 -2.62 -14.97 13.16
C VAL A 138 -1.11 -14.76 13.31
N SER A 139 -0.39 -15.77 13.82
CA SER A 139 1.08 -15.74 13.87
C SER A 139 1.70 -15.55 12.48
N CYS A 140 1.20 -16.26 11.46
CA CYS A 140 1.66 -16.05 10.10
C CYS A 140 1.42 -14.61 9.63
N TYR A 141 0.22 -14.06 9.89
CA TYR A 141 -0.09 -12.68 9.52
C TYR A 141 0.88 -11.69 10.18
N LEU A 142 1.07 -11.77 11.49
CA LEU A 142 2.01 -10.91 12.21
C LEU A 142 3.45 -11.08 11.70
N SER A 143 3.83 -12.32 11.35
CA SER A 143 5.16 -12.59 10.79
C SER A 143 5.35 -12.01 9.38
N THR A 144 4.26 -11.90 8.58
CA THR A 144 4.33 -11.18 7.29
C THR A 144 4.54 -9.68 7.46
N LEU A 145 4.10 -9.08 8.57
CA LEU A 145 4.39 -7.67 8.88
C LEU A 145 5.88 -7.45 9.20
N LEU A 146 6.52 -8.40 9.92
CA LEU A 146 7.98 -8.36 10.11
C LEU A 146 8.73 -8.54 8.79
N LYS A 147 8.21 -9.36 7.87
CA LYS A 147 8.78 -9.50 6.54
C LYS A 147 8.66 -8.21 5.74
N LEU A 148 7.51 -7.54 5.80
CA LEU A 148 7.31 -6.22 5.21
C LEU A 148 8.33 -5.21 5.73
N ASP A 149 8.56 -5.16 7.04
CA ASP A 149 9.53 -4.24 7.65
C ASP A 149 10.94 -4.46 7.07
N ARG A 150 11.39 -5.72 6.96
CA ARG A 150 12.67 -6.06 6.33
C ARG A 150 12.73 -5.66 4.85
N PHE A 151 11.64 -5.85 4.11
CA PHE A 151 11.55 -5.46 2.70
C PHE A 151 11.67 -3.94 2.53
N LEU A 152 10.95 -3.17 3.34
CA LEU A 152 11.03 -1.71 3.34
C LEU A 152 12.43 -1.23 3.76
N GLN A 153 13.04 -1.85 4.76
CA GLN A 153 14.40 -1.54 5.19
C GLN A 153 15.42 -1.80 4.06
N ALA A 154 15.25 -2.89 3.30
CA ALA A 154 16.13 -3.19 2.17
C ALA A 154 16.04 -2.10 1.08
N ILE A 155 14.84 -1.62 0.76
CA ILE A 155 14.65 -0.52 -0.21
C ILE A 155 15.25 0.77 0.33
N TYR A 156 14.98 1.11 1.59
CA TYR A 156 15.55 2.30 2.23
C TYR A 156 17.09 2.30 2.19
N ASN A 157 17.71 1.17 2.48
CA ASN A 157 19.17 1.03 2.40
C ASN A 157 19.68 1.22 0.96
N MET A 158 19.01 0.62 -0.04
CA MET A 158 19.39 0.78 -1.45
C MET A 158 19.34 2.25 -1.89
N THR A 159 18.28 2.98 -1.51
CA THR A 159 18.12 4.40 -1.88
C THR A 159 19.14 5.28 -1.16
N THR A 160 19.40 5.02 0.12
CA THR A 160 20.39 5.74 0.91
C THR A 160 21.81 5.50 0.41
N GLU A 161 22.15 4.25 0.08
CA GLU A 161 23.46 3.87 -0.46
C GLU A 161 23.74 4.48 -1.84
N HIS A 162 22.66 4.66 -2.65
CA HIS A 162 22.77 5.31 -3.96
C HIS A 162 23.19 6.78 -3.84
N GLY A 163 22.72 7.47 -2.79
CA GLY A 163 23.14 8.82 -2.43
C GLY A 163 22.40 9.96 -3.11
N ASP A 164 21.40 9.68 -3.94
CA ASP A 164 20.49 10.70 -4.48
C ASP A 164 19.43 11.07 -3.46
N ASP A 165 18.84 12.26 -3.63
CA ASP A 165 17.64 12.63 -2.88
C ASP A 165 16.48 11.71 -3.24
N PHE A 166 15.76 11.23 -2.21
CA PHE A 166 14.64 10.33 -2.38
C PHE A 166 13.49 10.60 -1.41
N ALA A 167 12.30 10.21 -1.81
CA ALA A 167 11.16 10.02 -0.94
C ALA A 167 10.58 8.62 -1.16
N MET A 168 10.41 7.87 -0.08
CA MET A 168 9.80 6.54 -0.07
C MET A 168 8.51 6.60 0.72
N LEU A 169 7.40 6.23 0.08
CA LEU A 169 6.08 6.18 0.68
C LEU A 169 5.58 4.73 0.67
N TYR A 170 5.09 4.28 1.82
CA TYR A 170 4.38 3.01 1.96
C TYR A 170 2.96 3.25 2.44
N PHE A 171 2.01 2.57 1.84
CA PHE A 171 0.64 2.41 2.34
C PHE A 171 0.10 1.02 1.98
N SER A 172 -0.84 0.52 2.79
CA SER A 172 -1.61 -0.67 2.39
C SER A 172 -2.81 -0.26 1.56
N ASP A 173 -3.10 -1.03 0.53
CA ASP A 173 -4.24 -0.80 -0.36
C ASP A 173 -5.59 -1.02 0.33
N HIS A 174 -5.67 -1.95 1.29
CA HIS A 174 -6.80 -2.15 2.20
C HIS A 174 -6.36 -2.86 3.48
N GLY A 175 -7.20 -2.83 4.49
CA GLY A 175 -7.01 -3.58 5.71
C GLY A 175 -7.57 -4.99 5.65
N GLN A 176 -7.40 -5.72 6.74
CA GLN A 176 -7.94 -7.05 6.95
C GLN A 176 -8.52 -7.16 8.37
N SER A 177 -9.57 -7.95 8.54
CA SER A 177 -10.00 -8.42 9.84
C SER A 177 -9.03 -9.49 10.33
N VAL A 178 -8.64 -9.40 11.59
CA VAL A 178 -7.79 -10.37 12.27
C VAL A 178 -8.49 -10.80 13.55
N SER A 179 -9.11 -11.97 13.53
CA SER A 179 -9.88 -12.50 14.66
C SER A 179 -9.40 -13.89 15.08
N SER A 180 -9.86 -14.34 16.22
CA SER A 180 -9.61 -15.71 16.73
C SER A 180 -10.55 -16.76 16.10
N ASP A 181 -11.46 -16.36 15.23
CA ASP A 181 -12.48 -17.22 14.63
C ASP A 181 -11.94 -18.21 13.59
N SER A 182 -12.85 -18.99 12.99
CA SER A 182 -12.52 -19.99 11.97
C SER A 182 -11.88 -19.41 10.71
N THR A 183 -12.10 -18.12 10.43
CA THR A 183 -11.48 -17.37 9.32
C THR A 183 -10.68 -16.17 9.89
N PRO A 184 -9.54 -16.44 10.53
CA PRO A 184 -8.87 -15.44 11.37
C PRO A 184 -8.25 -14.26 10.62
N VAL A 185 -8.05 -14.34 9.29
CA VAL A 185 -7.54 -13.24 8.46
C VAL A 185 -8.34 -13.18 7.16
N HIS A 186 -9.10 -12.11 6.95
CA HIS A 186 -9.97 -11.97 5.77
C HIS A 186 -10.30 -10.50 5.47
N HIS A 187 -10.85 -10.24 4.29
CA HIS A 187 -11.39 -8.93 3.93
C HIS A 187 -12.63 -8.60 4.77
N ALA A 188 -12.71 -7.38 5.26
CA ALA A 188 -13.76 -6.96 6.19
C ALA A 188 -14.48 -5.69 5.74
N PRO A 189 -15.35 -5.76 4.71
CA PRO A 189 -16.05 -4.58 4.19
C PRO A 189 -17.01 -3.92 5.19
N GLY A 190 -17.44 -4.66 6.21
CA GLY A 190 -18.33 -4.20 7.27
C GLY A 190 -17.63 -3.72 8.54
N LEU A 191 -16.30 -3.74 8.61
CA LEU A 191 -15.52 -3.36 9.79
C LEU A 191 -14.54 -2.23 9.46
N ARG A 192 -14.23 -1.37 10.44
CA ARG A 192 -13.25 -0.28 10.27
C ARG A 192 -11.86 -0.81 9.96
N SER A 193 -11.48 -1.95 10.54
CA SER A 193 -10.20 -2.64 10.27
C SER A 193 -9.98 -3.00 8.79
N GLY A 194 -11.03 -3.09 7.99
CA GLY A 194 -10.93 -3.28 6.54
C GLY A 194 -10.41 -2.05 5.79
N TYR A 195 -10.35 -0.88 6.45
CA TYR A 195 -10.00 0.41 5.83
C TYR A 195 -8.91 1.17 6.56
N ASP A 196 -8.79 1.00 7.87
CA ASP A 196 -7.74 1.67 8.66
C ASP A 196 -6.40 1.02 8.35
N VAL A 197 -5.54 1.74 7.64
CA VAL A 197 -4.28 1.23 7.09
C VAL A 197 -3.13 2.19 7.36
N PRO A 198 -1.89 1.67 7.47
CA PRO A 198 -0.74 2.53 7.66
C PRO A 198 -0.45 3.38 6.42
N LEU A 199 -0.01 4.63 6.66
CA LEU A 199 0.68 5.47 5.70
C LEU A 199 1.98 5.94 6.32
N MET A 200 3.11 5.58 5.73
CA MET A 200 4.44 5.94 6.20
C MET A 200 5.25 6.58 5.08
N MET A 201 6.02 7.60 5.42
CA MET A 201 6.94 8.25 4.50
C MET A 201 8.32 8.40 5.12
N MET A 202 9.35 8.11 4.35
CA MET A 202 10.75 8.40 4.65
C MET A 202 11.34 9.18 3.48
N ALA A 203 12.15 10.19 3.76
CA ALA A 203 12.81 10.96 2.72
C ALA A 203 14.18 11.45 3.21
N SER A 204 15.07 11.75 2.27
CA SER A 204 16.44 12.19 2.56
C SER A 204 16.50 13.50 3.38
N ASP A 205 15.49 14.34 3.25
CA ASP A 205 15.37 15.64 3.94
C ASP A 205 14.56 15.58 5.26
N ILE A 206 13.97 14.43 5.60
CA ILE A 206 13.24 14.24 6.87
C ILE A 206 14.18 13.67 7.92
N THR A 207 14.55 14.47 8.90
CA THR A 207 15.51 14.12 9.96
C THR A 207 14.87 13.74 11.30
N GLU A 208 13.59 14.00 11.48
CA GLU A 208 12.83 13.78 12.70
C GLU A 208 11.71 12.76 12.50
N HIS A 209 11.16 12.26 13.61
CA HIS A 209 9.94 11.43 13.61
C HIS A 209 8.71 12.31 13.79
N HIS A 210 7.75 12.17 12.89
CA HIS A 210 6.45 12.83 12.95
C HIS A 210 5.36 11.79 13.02
N LEU A 211 4.57 11.81 14.12
CA LEU A 211 3.36 11.03 14.27
C LEU A 211 2.16 11.97 14.19
N ASN A 212 1.40 11.86 13.12
CA ASN A 212 0.23 12.69 12.89
C ASN A 212 -1.05 11.86 13.08
N HIS A 213 -1.96 12.39 13.91
CA HIS A 213 -3.29 11.82 14.14
C HIS A 213 -4.32 12.61 13.33
N VAL A 214 -4.49 12.26 12.08
CA VAL A 214 -5.38 12.97 11.14
C VAL A 214 -6.15 11.95 10.32
N HIS A 215 -7.38 12.27 9.96
CA HIS A 215 -8.18 11.40 9.10
C HIS A 215 -7.98 11.81 7.65
N ILE A 216 -7.36 10.93 6.85
CA ILE A 216 -7.10 11.16 5.42
C ILE A 216 -7.67 9.98 4.61
N SER A 217 -8.44 10.28 3.59
CA SER A 217 -8.90 9.28 2.62
C SER A 217 -7.79 8.96 1.60
N ALA A 218 -7.63 7.69 1.26
CA ALA A 218 -6.76 7.25 0.17
C ALA A 218 -7.17 7.84 -1.20
N ARG A 219 -8.40 8.35 -1.35
CA ARG A 219 -8.82 9.10 -2.54
C ARG A 219 -8.05 10.41 -2.72
N ARG A 220 -7.41 10.92 -1.66
CA ARG A 220 -6.51 12.09 -1.72
C ARG A 220 -5.06 11.72 -2.04
N PHE A 221 -4.78 10.48 -2.37
CA PHE A 221 -3.44 10.04 -2.73
C PHE A 221 -2.82 10.85 -3.89
N PRO A 222 -3.56 11.26 -4.94
CA PRO A 222 -3.00 12.12 -5.97
C PRO A 222 -2.47 13.47 -5.45
N GLU A 223 -3.07 14.02 -4.39
CA GLU A 223 -2.57 15.24 -3.73
C GLU A 223 -1.28 14.96 -2.94
N ILE A 224 -1.23 13.82 -2.23
CA ILE A 224 -0.02 13.33 -1.55
C ILE A 224 1.11 13.13 -2.57
N PHE A 225 0.80 12.48 -3.69
CA PHE A 225 1.73 12.23 -4.77
C PHE A 225 2.28 13.55 -5.37
N GLN A 226 1.40 14.52 -5.61
CA GLN A 226 1.78 15.86 -6.07
C GLN A 226 2.72 16.57 -5.07
N TRP A 227 2.41 16.48 -3.77
CA TRP A 227 3.23 17.08 -2.73
C TRP A 227 4.64 16.47 -2.65
N ILE A 228 4.75 15.14 -2.72
CA ILE A 228 6.02 14.42 -2.66
C ILE A 228 6.89 14.68 -3.90
N THR A 229 6.28 14.66 -5.08
CA THR A 229 7.01 14.75 -6.35
C THR A 229 7.24 16.18 -6.83
N GLY A 230 6.57 17.16 -6.24
CA GLY A 230 6.55 18.55 -6.73
C GLY A 230 5.78 18.73 -8.04
N ILE A 231 5.17 17.68 -8.59
CA ILE A 231 4.37 17.77 -9.82
C ILE A 231 3.09 18.55 -9.52
N GLN A 232 2.77 19.53 -10.35
CA GLN A 232 1.57 20.34 -10.20
C GLN A 232 0.59 20.06 -11.33
N THR A 233 -0.70 19.95 -10.98
CA THR A 233 -1.79 19.82 -11.94
C THR A 233 -2.81 20.93 -11.72
N LYS A 234 -3.56 21.28 -12.78
CA LYS A 234 -4.61 22.31 -12.68
C LYS A 234 -5.81 21.86 -11.84
N ASN A 235 -5.97 20.58 -11.65
CA ASN A 235 -7.19 19.98 -11.07
C ASN A 235 -7.03 19.56 -9.60
N LEU A 236 -5.82 19.60 -9.05
CA LEU A 236 -5.56 19.24 -7.65
C LEU A 236 -5.14 20.46 -6.85
N PRO A 237 -5.55 20.57 -5.57
CA PRO A 237 -5.15 21.67 -4.70
C PRO A 237 -3.62 21.70 -4.50
N LEU A 238 -3.04 22.90 -4.48
CA LEU A 238 -1.59 23.10 -4.30
C LEU A 238 -1.15 23.11 -2.82
N SER A 239 -2.08 23.18 -1.89
CA SER A 239 -1.83 23.42 -0.46
C SER A 239 -1.81 22.16 0.41
N PHE A 240 -1.58 20.98 -0.16
CA PHE A 240 -1.50 19.75 0.61
C PHE A 240 -0.12 19.55 1.25
N SER A 241 -0.07 19.10 2.50
CA SER A 241 1.15 18.64 3.17
C SER A 241 0.81 17.61 4.26
N LEU A 242 1.52 16.49 4.30
CA LEU A 242 1.41 15.50 5.38
C LEU A 242 1.94 15.99 6.74
N LEU A 243 2.65 17.13 6.76
CA LEU A 243 3.16 17.75 7.97
C LEU A 243 2.13 18.67 8.65
N GLN A 244 0.99 18.94 8.00
CA GLN A 244 -0.08 19.75 8.58
C GLN A 244 -1.02 18.88 9.41
N ASN A 245 -1.40 19.35 10.60
CA ASN A 245 -2.24 18.62 11.55
C ASN A 245 -3.75 18.94 11.44
N ASP A 246 -4.19 19.71 10.43
CA ASP A 246 -5.52 20.33 10.39
C ASP A 246 -6.55 19.56 9.53
N PHE A 247 -6.31 18.29 9.23
CA PHE A 247 -7.26 17.48 8.46
C PHE A 247 -8.32 16.85 9.36
N ALA A 248 -9.33 17.60 9.75
CA ALA A 248 -10.53 17.05 10.35
C ALA A 248 -11.53 16.64 9.24
N GLU A 249 -11.14 15.69 8.41
CA GLU A 249 -11.99 15.23 7.32
C GLU A 249 -12.99 14.16 7.78
N SER A 250 -14.26 14.32 7.36
CA SER A 250 -15.22 13.23 7.39
C SER A 250 -14.91 12.26 6.25
N VAL A 251 -14.12 11.21 6.54
CA VAL A 251 -13.73 10.23 5.53
C VAL A 251 -14.87 9.27 5.22
N SER A 252 -15.21 9.14 3.94
CA SER A 252 -16.10 8.11 3.42
C SER A 252 -15.30 7.07 2.61
N VAL A 253 -15.70 5.80 2.73
CA VAL A 253 -15.09 4.63 2.08
C VAL A 253 -16.15 3.86 1.31
N PHE A 254 -15.76 3.22 0.21
CA PHE A 254 -16.65 2.36 -0.58
C PHE A 254 -16.72 0.96 0.04
N ASN A 255 -17.89 0.53 0.48
CA ASN A 255 -18.06 -0.76 1.17
C ASN A 255 -18.35 -1.95 0.23
N GLY A 256 -18.26 -1.75 -1.07
CA GLY A 256 -18.63 -2.73 -2.11
C GLY A 256 -19.98 -2.43 -2.78
N GLU A 257 -20.83 -1.60 -2.16
CA GLU A 257 -22.13 -1.21 -2.67
C GLU A 257 -22.27 0.30 -2.81
N ARG A 258 -21.85 1.04 -1.78
CA ARG A 258 -21.96 2.51 -1.70
C ARG A 258 -20.87 3.09 -0.80
N ASP A 259 -20.74 4.39 -0.86
CA ASP A 259 -19.90 5.13 0.08
C ASP A 259 -20.60 5.24 1.44
N VAL A 260 -19.83 4.97 2.50
CA VAL A 260 -20.27 5.06 3.90
C VAL A 260 -19.22 5.84 4.73
N PRO A 261 -19.62 6.61 5.75
CA PRO A 261 -18.68 7.22 6.67
C PRO A 261 -17.87 6.14 7.41
N VAL A 262 -16.53 6.18 7.32
CA VAL A 262 -15.69 5.12 7.93
C VAL A 262 -15.88 5.03 9.44
N MET A 263 -16.11 6.15 10.11
CA MET A 263 -16.34 6.20 11.56
C MET A 263 -17.72 5.63 11.99
N SER A 264 -18.61 5.34 11.03
CA SER A 264 -19.87 4.61 11.32
C SER A 264 -19.72 3.09 11.31
N LEU A 265 -18.57 2.60 10.82
CA LEU A 265 -18.28 1.17 10.80
C LEU A 265 -17.84 0.69 12.20
N PRO A 266 -18.29 -0.51 12.63
CA PRO A 266 -17.85 -1.10 13.88
C PRO A 266 -16.33 -1.27 13.94
N GLU A 267 -15.77 -1.14 15.14
CA GLU A 267 -14.40 -1.54 15.43
C GLU A 267 -14.35 -3.05 15.67
N GLU A 268 -13.22 -3.65 15.33
CA GLU A 268 -12.93 -5.02 15.65
C GLU A 268 -12.41 -5.13 17.10
N PRO A 269 -12.79 -6.17 17.86
CA PRO A 269 -12.22 -6.40 19.18
C PRO A 269 -10.70 -6.60 19.08
N ILE A 270 -9.96 -6.03 20.03
CA ILE A 270 -8.52 -6.21 20.11
C ILE A 270 -8.21 -7.69 20.38
N LEU A 271 -7.33 -8.27 19.56
CA LEU A 271 -6.78 -9.61 19.83
C LEU A 271 -5.91 -9.60 21.09
N THR A 272 -6.29 -10.39 22.06
CA THR A 272 -5.44 -10.68 23.21
C THR A 272 -4.76 -12.04 22.99
N GLY A 273 -3.44 -12.07 23.13
CA GLY A 273 -2.69 -13.33 23.06
C GLY A 273 -3.06 -14.30 24.21
N ASN A 274 -2.75 -15.57 24.05
CA ASN A 274 -3.05 -16.66 25.00
C ASN A 274 -2.31 -16.57 26.36
N ALA A 275 -1.83 -15.41 26.75
CA ALA A 275 -1.07 -15.20 27.99
C ALA A 275 -1.87 -15.47 29.28
N GLU A 276 -3.16 -15.86 29.21
CA GLU A 276 -4.02 -16.12 30.38
C GLU A 276 -4.40 -17.59 30.60
N SER A 277 -3.82 -18.55 29.86
CA SER A 277 -4.17 -19.98 30.09
C SER A 277 -3.23 -20.75 31.02
N GLU A 278 -2.35 -20.07 31.75
CA GLU A 278 -1.56 -20.66 32.85
C GLU A 278 -1.93 -20.02 34.19
N LYS A 279 -3.11 -20.39 34.71
CA LYS A 279 -3.40 -20.33 36.14
C LYS A 279 -4.16 -21.60 36.58
#